data_02b02636f586e648af1e9034963b3a9a
#
_entry.id   02b02636f586e648af1e9034963b3a9a
#
_cell.length_a   1.000
_cell.length_b   1.000
_cell.length_c   1.000
_cell.angle_alpha   90.00
_cell.angle_beta   90.00
_cell.angle_gamma   90.00
#
_symmetry.space_group_name_H-M   'P 1'
#
loop_
_entity.id
_entity.type
_entity.pdbx_description
1 polymer ?
#
loop_
_entity_poly.entity_id
_entity_poly.type
_entity_poly.pdbx_seq_one_letter_code
_entity_poly.pdbx_strand_id
1 'polypeptide(L)'
;MPHSYEEIRGVALDIVAGREVTNYPPNQYEHLKFGVAQVLARREGRRTDGPPIPLDNPDSDLFLEVFWELFRQGLITLGINDANREFPHFRISGFGQRILANQQAYFFHDVTTYTDLIRKNIPRITD
;
A
#
# COMPACT_ATOMS: atom_id res chain seq x y z
N MET A 1 5.64 13.51 -13.31
CA MET A 1 6.73 12.52 -13.48
C MET A 1 6.25 11.15 -13.15
N PRO A 2 6.47 10.17 -14.00
CA PRO A 2 6.11 8.80 -13.67
C PRO A 2 6.97 8.28 -12.53
N HIS A 3 6.41 7.35 -11.77
CA HIS A 3 7.10 6.73 -10.65
C HIS A 3 7.29 5.25 -10.94
N SER A 4 8.20 4.61 -10.22
CA SER A 4 8.42 3.19 -10.40
C SER A 4 7.37 2.38 -9.62
N TYR A 5 7.25 1.11 -9.97
CA TYR A 5 6.39 0.19 -9.24
C TYR A 5 6.78 0.17 -7.76
N GLU A 6 8.08 0.10 -7.49
CA GLU A 6 8.56 0.03 -6.11
C GLU A 6 8.24 1.30 -5.32
N GLU A 7 8.30 2.44 -5.96
CA GLU A 7 7.93 3.68 -5.28
C GLU A 7 6.46 3.69 -4.91
N ILE A 8 5.60 3.33 -5.85
CA ILE A 8 4.16 3.31 -5.59
C ILE A 8 3.83 2.27 -4.54
N ARG A 9 4.47 1.10 -4.61
CA ARG A 9 4.25 0.04 -3.63
C ARG A 9 4.70 0.48 -2.25
N GLY A 10 5.86 1.11 -2.15
CA GLY A 10 6.37 1.59 -0.87
C GLY A 10 5.44 2.60 -0.22
N VAL A 11 4.93 3.54 -1.02
CA VAL A 11 3.99 4.54 -0.50
C VAL A 11 2.70 3.87 -0.05
N ALA A 12 2.15 2.95 -0.84
CA ALA A 12 0.93 2.26 -0.46
C ALA A 12 1.11 1.49 0.84
N LEU A 13 2.24 0.81 1.00
CA LEU A 13 2.54 0.08 2.23
C LEU A 13 2.65 1.03 3.43
N ASP A 14 3.30 2.17 3.25
CA ASP A 14 3.41 3.15 4.32
C ASP A 14 2.05 3.64 4.77
N ILE A 15 1.13 3.84 3.83
CA ILE A 15 -0.20 4.30 4.17
C ILE A 15 -0.99 3.22 4.91
N VAL A 16 -1.00 1.98 4.40
CA VAL A 16 -1.78 0.94 5.06
C VAL A 16 -1.18 0.53 6.40
N ALA A 17 0.12 0.71 6.58
CA ALA A 17 0.79 0.43 7.86
C ALA A 17 0.63 1.56 8.86
N GLY A 18 0.08 2.70 8.45
CA GLY A 18 -0.10 3.84 9.34
C GLY A 18 1.11 4.72 9.50
N ARG A 19 2.14 4.52 8.69
CA ARG A 19 3.35 5.35 8.76
C ARG A 19 3.21 6.66 8.01
N GLU A 20 2.30 6.72 7.04
CA GLU A 20 1.97 7.95 6.35
C GLU A 20 0.49 8.24 6.56
N VAL A 21 0.18 9.48 6.88
CA VAL A 21 -1.19 9.91 7.11
C VAL A 21 -1.65 10.74 5.92
N THR A 22 -2.83 10.43 5.40
CA THR A 22 -3.41 11.16 4.30
C THR A 22 -4.79 11.65 4.68
N ASN A 23 -5.38 12.46 3.80
CA ASN A 23 -6.74 12.95 4.01
C ASN A 23 -7.80 11.89 3.71
N TYR A 24 -7.37 10.70 3.26
CA TYR A 24 -8.28 9.65 2.81
C TYR A 24 -8.06 8.39 3.62
N PRO A 25 -9.06 7.93 4.39
CA PRO A 25 -8.91 6.67 5.12
C PRO A 25 -8.60 5.53 4.14
N PRO A 26 -7.57 4.72 4.37
CA PRO A 26 -7.21 3.66 3.43
C PRO A 26 -8.09 2.44 3.59
N ASN A 27 -9.39 2.60 3.37
CA ASN A 27 -10.37 1.52 3.49
C ASN A 27 -11.11 1.24 2.20
N GLN A 28 -10.76 1.94 1.12
CA GLN A 28 -11.33 1.72 -0.20
C GLN A 28 -10.27 1.94 -1.25
N TYR A 29 -10.41 1.24 -2.37
CA TYR A 29 -9.45 1.32 -3.46
C TYR A 29 -9.17 2.76 -3.88
N GLU A 30 -10.22 3.54 -4.14
CA GLU A 30 -10.02 4.92 -4.60
C GLU A 30 -9.38 5.80 -3.53
N HIS A 31 -9.75 5.57 -2.27
CA HIS A 31 -9.16 6.34 -1.17
C HIS A 31 -7.67 6.08 -1.04
N LEU A 32 -7.26 4.82 -1.17
CA LEU A 32 -5.83 4.51 -1.13
C LEU A 32 -5.12 5.14 -2.33
N LYS A 33 -5.74 5.11 -3.48
CA LYS A 33 -5.18 5.71 -4.69
C LYS A 33 -4.98 7.21 -4.53
N PHE A 34 -5.99 7.91 -3.99
CA PHE A 34 -5.84 9.34 -3.69
C PHE A 34 -4.75 9.57 -2.66
N GLY A 35 -4.66 8.70 -1.66
CA GLY A 35 -3.63 8.82 -0.63
C GLY A 35 -2.24 8.67 -1.21
N VAL A 36 -2.03 7.70 -2.10
CA VAL A 36 -0.75 7.52 -2.77
C VAL A 36 -0.38 8.78 -3.55
N ALA A 37 -1.32 9.33 -4.32
CA ALA A 37 -1.06 10.54 -5.07
C ALA A 37 -0.71 11.71 -4.14
N GLN A 38 -1.40 11.82 -3.00
CA GLN A 38 -1.11 12.88 -2.04
C GLN A 38 0.30 12.77 -1.47
N VAL A 39 0.70 11.56 -1.07
CA VAL A 39 2.03 11.36 -0.49
C VAL A 39 3.11 11.65 -1.53
N LEU A 40 2.92 11.15 -2.75
CA LEU A 40 3.90 11.43 -3.81
C LEU A 40 4.03 12.92 -4.07
N ALA A 41 2.89 13.63 -4.15
CA ALA A 41 2.93 15.07 -4.35
C ALA A 41 3.61 15.78 -3.19
N ARG A 42 3.34 15.35 -1.97
CA ARG A 42 3.96 15.94 -0.79
C ARG A 42 5.48 15.77 -0.81
N ARG A 43 5.93 14.59 -1.19
CA ARG A 43 7.37 14.31 -1.27
C ARG A 43 8.05 15.11 -2.37
N GLU A 44 7.30 15.51 -3.37
CA GLU A 44 7.82 16.34 -4.47
C GLU A 44 7.69 17.84 -4.18
N GLY A 45 7.22 18.18 -2.98
CA GLY A 45 7.07 19.59 -2.60
C GLY A 45 5.85 20.26 -3.21
N ARG A 46 4.92 19.50 -3.79
CA ARG A 46 3.72 20.06 -4.36
C ARG A 46 2.66 20.28 -3.28
N ARG A 47 1.76 21.19 -3.58
CA ARG A 47 0.69 21.53 -2.66
C ARG A 47 -0.33 20.40 -2.58
N THR A 48 -0.76 20.06 -1.37
CA THR A 48 -1.69 18.95 -1.18
C THR A 48 -2.92 19.31 -0.36
N ASP A 49 -3.16 20.59 -0.12
CA ASP A 49 -4.28 21.06 0.69
C ASP A 49 -5.52 21.39 -0.12
N GLY A 50 -5.50 21.10 -1.41
CA GLY A 50 -6.63 21.35 -2.30
C GLY A 50 -7.47 20.10 -2.52
N PRO A 51 -8.19 20.06 -3.65
CA PRO A 51 -9.00 18.88 -3.98
C PRO A 51 -8.12 17.67 -4.22
N PRO A 52 -8.72 16.47 -4.27
CA PRO A 52 -7.96 15.25 -4.50
C PRO A 52 -7.11 15.34 -5.77
N ILE A 53 -5.87 14.87 -5.65
CA ILE A 53 -4.94 14.86 -6.77
C ILE A 53 -5.11 13.54 -7.51
N PRO A 54 -5.38 13.56 -8.81
CA PRO A 54 -5.51 12.30 -9.54
C PRO A 54 -4.15 11.63 -9.72
N LEU A 55 -4.16 10.32 -9.74
CA LEU A 55 -2.98 9.54 -10.09
C LEU A 55 -3.13 9.17 -11.56
N ASP A 56 -2.34 9.81 -12.41
CA ASP A 56 -2.44 9.64 -13.85
C ASP A 56 -1.62 8.44 -14.32
N ASN A 57 -1.91 7.99 -15.54
CA ASN A 57 -1.10 6.94 -16.14
C ASN A 57 0.30 7.46 -16.46
N PRO A 58 1.33 6.62 -16.36
CA PRO A 58 1.25 5.19 -16.08
C PRO A 58 1.14 4.82 -14.61
N ASP A 59 1.20 5.78 -13.70
CA ASP A 59 1.18 5.51 -12.27
C ASP A 59 -0.11 4.85 -11.83
N SER A 60 -1.23 5.23 -12.44
CA SER A 60 -2.53 4.64 -12.12
C SER A 60 -2.55 3.14 -12.43
N ASP A 61 -1.97 2.75 -13.56
CA ASP A 61 -1.90 1.34 -13.92
C ASP A 61 -0.98 0.56 -12.97
N LEU A 62 0.12 1.19 -12.58
CA LEU A 62 1.03 0.56 -11.61
C LEU A 62 0.34 0.41 -10.26
N PHE A 63 -0.44 1.40 -9.84
CA PHE A 63 -1.17 1.30 -8.59
C PHE A 63 -2.15 0.13 -8.61
N LEU A 64 -2.83 -0.08 -9.73
CA LEU A 64 -3.74 -1.21 -9.86
C LEU A 64 -3.00 -2.52 -9.62
N GLU A 65 -1.83 -2.67 -10.20
CA GLU A 65 -1.02 -3.87 -10.00
C GLU A 65 -0.56 -4.00 -8.55
N VAL A 66 -0.14 -2.88 -7.95
CA VAL A 66 0.29 -2.88 -6.55
C VAL A 66 -0.84 -3.34 -5.65
N PHE A 67 -2.04 -2.78 -5.84
CA PHE A 67 -3.16 -3.13 -4.98
C PHE A 67 -3.44 -4.63 -4.98
N TRP A 68 -3.52 -5.21 -6.16
CA TRP A 68 -3.82 -6.64 -6.24
C TRP A 68 -2.66 -7.50 -5.80
N GLU A 69 -1.44 -7.01 -5.95
CA GLU A 69 -0.27 -7.74 -5.45
C GLU A 69 -0.27 -7.77 -3.92
N LEU A 70 -0.60 -6.66 -3.26
CA LEU A 70 -0.71 -6.65 -1.81
C LEU A 70 -1.77 -7.63 -1.32
N PHE A 71 -2.86 -7.74 -2.06
CA PHE A 71 -3.90 -8.71 -1.75
C PHE A 71 -3.39 -10.14 -1.91
N ARG A 72 -2.72 -10.42 -3.02
CA ARG A 72 -2.16 -11.76 -3.27
C ARG A 72 -1.13 -12.15 -2.22
N GLN A 73 -0.38 -11.20 -1.73
CA GLN A 73 0.62 -11.46 -0.70
C GLN A 73 0.01 -11.56 0.70
N GLY A 74 -1.28 -11.36 0.81
CA GLY A 74 -1.97 -11.49 2.09
C GLY A 74 -1.81 -10.31 3.04
N LEU A 75 -1.27 -9.19 2.56
CA LEU A 75 -1.06 -8.02 3.40
C LEU A 75 -2.35 -7.25 3.63
N ILE A 76 -3.24 -7.28 2.66
CA ILE A 76 -4.56 -6.68 2.80
C ILE A 76 -5.61 -7.74 2.51
N THR A 77 -6.80 -7.53 3.01
CA THR A 77 -7.93 -8.42 2.75
C THR A 77 -9.12 -7.57 2.33
N LEU A 78 -9.98 -8.14 1.50
CA LEU A 78 -11.15 -7.42 1.03
C LEU A 78 -12.17 -7.27 2.15
N GLY A 79 -12.91 -6.15 2.09
CA GLY A 79 -13.92 -5.85 3.08
C GLY A 79 -13.34 -5.21 4.31
N ILE A 80 -14.17 -4.45 5.02
CA ILE A 80 -13.77 -3.80 6.26
C ILE A 80 -14.59 -4.28 7.45
N ASN A 81 -15.80 -4.74 7.20
CA ASN A 81 -16.67 -5.29 8.24
C ASN A 81 -17.80 -6.05 7.58
N ASP A 82 -18.74 -6.56 8.37
CA ASP A 82 -19.85 -7.35 7.84
C ASP A 82 -20.78 -6.56 6.92
N ALA A 83 -20.81 -5.25 7.04
CA ALA A 83 -21.65 -4.42 6.19
C ALA A 83 -20.97 -4.13 4.85
N ASN A 84 -19.65 -4.08 4.83
CA ASN A 84 -18.88 -3.77 3.63
C ASN A 84 -17.82 -4.84 3.43
N ARG A 85 -18.22 -5.96 2.86
CA ARG A 85 -17.39 -7.16 2.81
C ARG A 85 -16.62 -7.36 1.53
N GLU A 86 -16.88 -6.54 0.51
CA GLU A 86 -16.36 -6.78 -0.82
C GLU A 86 -15.59 -5.57 -1.35
N PHE A 87 -14.86 -5.80 -2.44
CA PHE A 87 -14.26 -4.71 -3.18
C PHE A 87 -15.34 -3.65 -3.48
N PRO A 88 -15.06 -2.36 -3.37
CA PRO A 88 -13.73 -1.74 -3.24
C PRO A 88 -13.20 -1.61 -1.81
N HIS A 89 -13.90 -2.13 -0.83
CA HIS A 89 -13.50 -2.01 0.56
C HIS A 89 -12.42 -3.02 0.89
N PHE A 90 -11.45 -2.60 1.70
CA PHE A 90 -10.37 -3.48 2.14
C PHE A 90 -9.79 -2.97 3.45
N ARG A 91 -8.96 -3.77 4.07
CA ARG A 91 -8.22 -3.37 5.27
C ARG A 91 -6.91 -4.14 5.32
N ILE A 92 -5.98 -3.64 6.13
CA ILE A 92 -4.76 -4.41 6.37
C ILE A 92 -5.14 -5.69 7.10
N SER A 93 -4.53 -6.79 6.71
CA SER A 93 -4.81 -8.08 7.35
C SER A 93 -4.01 -8.20 8.65
N GLY A 94 -4.39 -9.17 9.49
CA GLY A 94 -3.60 -9.46 10.69
C GLY A 94 -2.18 -9.85 10.34
N PHE A 95 -2.02 -10.65 9.29
CA PHE A 95 -0.70 -11.02 8.80
C PHE A 95 0.08 -9.78 8.36
N GLY A 96 -0.58 -8.89 7.59
CA GLY A 96 0.07 -7.66 7.15
C GLY A 96 0.51 -6.79 8.31
N GLN A 97 -0.32 -6.67 9.34
CA GLN A 97 0.05 -5.90 10.52
C GLN A 97 1.33 -6.45 11.15
N ARG A 98 1.42 -7.75 11.29
CA ARG A 98 2.59 -8.36 11.92
C ARG A 98 3.85 -8.18 11.08
N ILE A 99 3.73 -8.40 9.78
CA ILE A 99 4.89 -8.26 8.89
C ILE A 99 5.38 -6.82 8.86
N LEU A 100 4.48 -5.86 8.69
CA LEU A 100 4.89 -4.47 8.54
C LEU A 100 5.34 -3.86 9.85
N ALA A 101 4.77 -4.26 10.97
CA ALA A 101 5.21 -3.78 12.27
C ALA A 101 6.61 -4.27 12.61
N ASN A 102 6.87 -5.55 12.34
CA ASN A 102 8.19 -6.13 12.64
C ASN A 102 9.28 -5.60 11.74
N GLN A 103 8.90 -5.07 10.58
CA GLN A 103 9.85 -4.61 9.58
C GLN A 103 9.78 -3.12 9.35
N GLN A 104 9.33 -2.39 10.37
CA GLN A 104 9.15 -0.96 10.19
C GLN A 104 10.46 -0.22 9.91
N ALA A 105 11.59 -0.82 10.26
CA ALA A 105 12.88 -0.24 9.94
C ALA A 105 13.26 -0.44 8.48
N TYR A 106 12.52 -1.27 7.78
CA TYR A 106 12.77 -1.56 6.38
C TYR A 106 11.68 -0.97 5.55
N PHE A 107 12.07 -0.42 4.43
CA PHE A 107 11.12 0.00 3.42
C PHE A 107 11.16 -1.03 2.33
N PHE A 108 10.04 -1.57 1.98
CA PHE A 108 9.99 -2.61 0.96
C PHE A 108 10.06 -1.94 -0.40
N HIS A 109 11.26 -1.48 -0.72
CA HIS A 109 11.48 -0.76 -1.98
C HIS A 109 11.61 -1.68 -3.16
N ASP A 110 11.82 -2.97 -2.89
CA ASP A 110 11.87 -3.94 -3.97
C ASP A 110 11.26 -5.27 -3.49
N VAL A 111 10.86 -6.06 -4.47
CA VAL A 111 10.14 -7.30 -4.21
C VAL A 111 11.03 -8.34 -3.54
N THR A 112 12.31 -8.36 -3.92
CA THR A 112 13.24 -9.34 -3.38
C THR A 112 13.40 -9.18 -1.88
N THR A 113 13.63 -7.96 -1.42
CA THR A 113 13.76 -7.67 0.00
C THR A 113 12.53 -8.09 0.76
N TYR A 114 11.36 -7.76 0.22
CA TYR A 114 10.10 -8.10 0.85
C TYR A 114 9.93 -9.62 0.95
N THR A 115 10.25 -10.33 -0.11
CA THR A 115 10.15 -11.78 -0.13
C THR A 115 11.04 -12.42 0.92
N ASP A 116 12.27 -11.92 1.05
CA ASP A 116 13.19 -12.44 2.04
C ASP A 116 12.67 -12.24 3.47
N LEU A 117 12.06 -11.09 3.73
CA LEU A 117 11.49 -10.82 5.05
C LEU A 117 10.33 -11.76 5.37
N ILE A 118 9.50 -12.05 4.38
CA ILE A 118 8.41 -12.98 4.59
C ILE A 118 8.96 -14.36 4.94
N ARG A 119 9.99 -14.81 4.25
CA ARG A 119 10.59 -16.12 4.53
C ARG A 119 11.12 -16.21 5.95
N LYS A 120 11.73 -15.13 6.44
CA LYS A 120 12.23 -15.11 7.80
C LYS A 120 11.12 -15.24 8.83
N ASN A 121 9.97 -14.68 8.53
CA ASN A 121 8.85 -14.66 9.47
C ASN A 121 7.96 -15.90 9.34
N ILE A 122 8.13 -16.68 8.29
CA ILE A 122 7.35 -17.90 8.08
C ILE A 122 8.33 -19.00 7.69
N PRO A 123 9.08 -19.52 8.66
CA PRO A 123 10.18 -20.45 8.34
C PRO A 123 9.76 -21.72 7.61
N ARG A 124 8.52 -22.13 7.78
CA ARG A 124 8.07 -23.37 7.16
C ARG A 124 7.91 -23.28 5.65
N ILE A 125 7.96 -22.08 5.13
CA ILE A 125 7.81 -21.90 3.69
C ILE A 125 9.13 -22.11 2.98
N THR A 126 10.20 -22.10 3.69
CA THR A 126 11.49 -22.24 3.05
C THR A 126 11.65 -23.61 2.54
N ASP A 127 12.28 -23.71 1.71
CA ASP A 127 12.64 -24.80 1.19
C ASP A 127 13.15 -25.48 1.30
#